data_ecd49a40bacf0ccd743f119c3ce6936e
#
_entry.id   ecd49a40bacf0ccd743f119c3ce6936e
#
_cell.length_a   1.000
_cell.length_b   1.000
_cell.length_c   1.000
_cell.angle_alpha   90.00
_cell.angle_beta   90.00
_cell.angle_gamma   90.00
#
_symmetry.space_group_name_H-M   'P 1'
#
loop_
_entity.id
_entity.type
_entity.pdbx_description
1 polymer ?
#
loop_
_entity_poly.entity_id
_entity_poly.type
_entity_poly.pdbx_seq_one_letter_code
_entity_poly.pdbx_strand_id
1 'polypeptide(L)'
;MKTLGLITISLCCIAAPLAAQDTTHARHPAQRPRAGMMGQRGEHGEMDDMMPMMREMMAPIMHVMAFTPEHLLSRKDSLKLTSDQISRLTAIQNSAKSAHDAAAADIKTHLGGVSQTFQTASPDTNALRIHFEAAHAAMGKAHWAMLSAAAQARAVLTDTQRQKMDAWVNAMEQREGHEHTM
;
A
#
# COMPACT_ATOMS: atom_id res chain seq x y z
N MET A 1 45.23 10.98 -34.11
CA MET A 1 45.25 12.27 -33.44
C MET A 1 43.86 12.49 -32.86
N LYS A 2 43.74 12.35 -31.55
CA LYS A 2 42.43 12.44 -30.82
C LYS A 2 42.40 13.78 -30.08
N THR A 3 41.51 14.68 -30.45
CA THR A 3 41.27 15.96 -29.73
C THR A 3 40.20 15.73 -28.66
N LEU A 4 40.60 15.77 -27.39
CA LEU A 4 39.70 15.89 -26.26
C LEU A 4 39.16 17.31 -26.15
N GLY A 5 37.84 17.48 -26.27
CA GLY A 5 37.14 18.72 -25.94
C GLY A 5 36.76 18.71 -24.46
N LEU A 6 37.35 19.61 -23.67
CA LEU A 6 36.97 19.94 -22.30
C LEU A 6 35.70 20.81 -22.35
N ILE A 7 34.58 20.30 -21.77
CA ILE A 7 33.37 21.07 -21.51
C ILE A 7 33.44 21.55 -20.06
N THR A 8 33.69 22.83 -19.84
CA THR A 8 33.61 23.49 -18.55
C THR A 8 32.13 23.80 -18.24
N ILE A 9 31.57 23.14 -17.23
CA ILE A 9 30.24 23.46 -16.70
C ILE A 9 30.38 24.58 -15.69
N SER A 10 29.90 25.77 -16.03
CA SER A 10 29.83 26.92 -15.12
C SER A 10 28.63 26.80 -14.20
N LEU A 11 28.88 26.61 -12.91
CA LEU A 11 27.87 26.52 -11.86
C LEU A 11 27.48 27.93 -11.39
N CYS A 12 26.34 28.46 -11.86
CA CYS A 12 25.77 29.71 -11.37
C CYS A 12 24.94 29.46 -10.12
N CYS A 13 25.49 29.80 -8.95
CA CYS A 13 24.75 29.87 -7.69
C CYS A 13 23.86 31.11 -7.68
N ILE A 14 22.55 30.95 -7.78
CA ILE A 14 21.58 32.02 -7.53
C ILE A 14 21.05 31.80 -6.10
N ALA A 15 21.53 32.65 -5.16
CA ALA A 15 21.00 32.76 -3.83
C ALA A 15 19.74 33.64 -3.86
N ALA A 16 18.58 33.01 -3.53
CA ALA A 16 17.34 33.74 -3.28
C ALA A 16 17.23 34.07 -1.79
N PRO A 17 16.84 35.29 -1.39
CA PRO A 17 16.66 35.65 0.01
C PRO A 17 15.35 35.04 0.54
N LEU A 18 15.44 34.37 1.69
CA LEU A 18 14.27 33.99 2.51
C LEU A 18 13.62 35.26 3.06
N ALA A 19 12.44 35.60 2.59
CA ALA A 19 11.56 36.55 3.26
C ALA A 19 10.90 35.85 4.45
N ALA A 20 11.28 36.24 5.66
CA ALA A 20 10.64 35.87 6.90
C ALA A 20 9.24 36.48 6.94
N GLN A 21 8.19 35.65 6.95
CA GLN A 21 6.83 36.10 7.23
C GLN A 21 6.64 36.20 8.74
N ASP A 22 6.60 37.43 9.22
CA ASP A 22 6.27 37.81 10.59
C ASP A 22 4.77 37.64 10.81
N THR A 23 4.37 36.58 11.53
CA THR A 23 2.98 36.36 11.92
C THR A 23 2.73 37.01 13.27
N THR A 24 2.46 38.32 13.26
CA THR A 24 1.91 39.02 14.43
C THR A 24 0.47 38.59 14.65
N HIS A 25 0.25 37.68 15.61
CA HIS A 25 -1.06 37.38 16.13
C HIS A 25 -1.63 38.57 16.91
N ALA A 26 -2.52 39.32 16.26
CA ALA A 26 -3.37 40.30 16.93
C ALA A 26 -4.32 39.56 17.91
N ARG A 27 -4.12 39.82 19.19
CA ARG A 27 -5.07 39.39 20.25
C ARG A 27 -6.38 40.13 20.07
N HIS A 28 -7.46 39.45 19.66
CA HIS A 28 -8.81 39.96 19.81
C HIS A 28 -9.38 39.63 21.21
N PRO A 29 -10.02 40.59 21.87
CA PRO A 29 -10.64 40.35 23.18
C PRO A 29 -11.91 39.50 23.07
N ALA A 30 -12.10 38.66 24.06
CA ALA A 30 -13.19 37.72 24.19
C ALA A 30 -14.54 38.38 24.14
N GLN A 31 -15.33 38.14 23.10
CA GLN A 31 -16.78 38.27 23.14
C GLN A 31 -17.40 36.87 23.17
N ARG A 32 -17.99 36.54 24.34
CA ARG A 32 -18.89 35.41 24.46
C ARG A 32 -20.23 35.76 23.81
N PRO A 33 -20.70 35.02 22.83
CA PRO A 33 -22.14 34.87 22.60
C PRO A 33 -22.63 33.53 23.17
N ARG A 34 -23.76 33.61 23.80
CA ARG A 34 -24.57 32.54 24.35
C ARG A 34 -25.00 31.55 23.26
N ALA A 35 -25.04 30.29 23.67
CA ALA A 35 -26.00 29.24 23.33
C ALA A 35 -26.71 29.38 21.97
N GLY A 36 -26.21 28.64 21.00
CA GLY A 36 -26.91 28.15 19.83
C GLY A 36 -26.48 26.68 19.63
N MET A 37 -27.23 25.81 20.31
CA MET A 37 -27.14 24.36 20.20
C MET A 37 -27.82 24.00 18.87
N MET A 38 -27.06 23.91 17.78
CA MET A 38 -27.55 23.30 16.53
C MET A 38 -26.37 22.75 15.70
N GLY A 39 -26.28 21.41 15.68
CA GLY A 39 -26.04 20.70 14.45
C GLY A 39 -24.61 20.62 13.90
N GLN A 40 -23.61 20.15 14.68
CA GLN A 40 -22.41 19.55 14.08
C GLN A 40 -22.44 18.03 14.30
N ARG A 41 -23.48 17.42 13.76
CA ARG A 41 -23.73 15.96 13.83
C ARG A 41 -23.81 15.37 12.42
N GLY A 42 -22.95 15.84 11.50
CA GLY A 42 -23.07 15.46 10.09
C GLY A 42 -21.87 14.77 9.47
N GLU A 43 -20.66 14.94 10.00
CA GLU A 43 -19.46 14.44 9.28
C GLU A 43 -18.80 13.20 9.91
N HIS A 44 -19.09 12.87 11.16
CA HIS A 44 -18.54 11.64 11.78
C HIS A 44 -19.40 10.40 11.50
N GLY A 45 -20.70 10.54 11.20
CA GLY A 45 -21.59 9.41 10.97
C GLY A 45 -21.30 8.64 9.69
N GLU A 46 -20.92 9.33 8.61
CA GLU A 46 -20.66 8.64 7.32
C GLU A 46 -19.34 7.82 7.32
N MET A 47 -18.34 8.23 8.09
CA MET A 47 -17.11 7.45 8.24
C MET A 47 -17.32 6.21 9.11
N ASP A 48 -18.10 6.31 10.16
CA ASP A 48 -18.41 5.19 11.06
C ASP A 48 -19.22 4.10 10.34
N ASP A 49 -20.13 4.49 9.42
CA ASP A 49 -20.92 3.55 8.61
C ASP A 49 -20.09 2.91 7.47
N MET A 50 -19.03 3.57 6.97
CA MET A 50 -18.16 3.01 5.94
C MET A 50 -17.18 1.96 6.48
N MET A 51 -16.78 2.03 7.75
CA MET A 51 -15.79 1.12 8.33
C MET A 51 -16.26 -0.35 8.38
N PRO A 52 -17.51 -0.67 8.77
CA PRO A 52 -18.02 -2.04 8.72
C PRO A 52 -18.06 -2.61 7.29
N MET A 53 -18.53 -1.80 6.33
CA MET A 53 -18.58 -2.20 4.92
C MET A 53 -17.19 -2.47 4.34
N MET A 54 -16.20 -1.62 4.66
CA MET A 54 -14.81 -1.82 4.26
C MET A 54 -14.22 -3.08 4.89
N ARG A 55 -14.52 -3.35 6.16
CA ARG A 55 -14.10 -4.56 6.87
C ARG A 55 -14.69 -5.82 6.21
N GLU A 56 -15.99 -5.84 5.91
CA GLU A 56 -16.65 -6.97 5.25
C GLU A 56 -16.04 -7.23 3.87
N MET A 57 -15.74 -6.17 3.11
CA MET A 57 -15.08 -6.27 1.81
C MET A 57 -13.64 -6.77 1.92
N MET A 58 -12.92 -6.44 3.01
CA MET A 58 -11.52 -6.82 3.20
C MET A 58 -11.33 -8.18 3.89
N ALA A 59 -12.33 -8.71 4.59
CA ALA A 59 -12.24 -9.97 5.32
C ALA A 59 -11.75 -11.15 4.46
N PRO A 60 -12.26 -11.37 3.23
CA PRO A 60 -11.73 -12.43 2.36
C PRO A 60 -10.25 -12.26 2.01
N ILE A 61 -9.80 -11.02 1.85
CA ILE A 61 -8.39 -10.70 1.54
C ILE A 61 -7.51 -10.97 2.76
N MET A 62 -7.95 -10.60 3.95
CA MET A 62 -7.23 -10.86 5.21
C MET A 62 -7.05 -12.36 5.44
N HIS A 63 -8.09 -13.15 5.17
CA HIS A 63 -7.99 -14.61 5.24
C HIS A 63 -6.92 -15.16 4.29
N VAL A 64 -6.88 -14.69 3.03
CA VAL A 64 -5.86 -15.09 2.06
C VAL A 64 -4.47 -14.68 2.51
N MET A 65 -4.32 -13.46 3.06
CA MET A 65 -3.03 -12.94 3.55
C MET A 65 -2.41 -13.78 4.65
N ALA A 66 -3.22 -14.45 5.47
CA ALA A 66 -2.73 -15.36 6.51
C ALA A 66 -1.98 -16.59 5.93
N PHE A 67 -2.24 -16.94 4.68
CA PHE A 67 -1.59 -18.05 3.98
C PHE A 67 -0.42 -17.62 3.10
N THR A 68 0.02 -16.36 3.15
CA THR A 68 1.24 -15.97 2.43
C THR A 68 2.45 -16.79 2.89
N PRO A 69 3.41 -17.12 1.99
CA PRO A 69 4.59 -17.89 2.36
C PRO A 69 5.34 -17.31 3.56
N GLU A 70 5.49 -15.99 3.62
CA GLU A 70 6.13 -15.27 4.73
C GLU A 70 5.43 -15.54 6.07
N HIS A 71 4.10 -15.44 6.10
CA HIS A 71 3.32 -15.70 7.30
C HIS A 71 3.43 -17.16 7.78
N LEU A 72 3.41 -18.11 6.83
CA LEU A 72 3.56 -19.53 7.17
C LEU A 72 4.98 -19.84 7.67
N LEU A 73 6.01 -19.27 7.06
CA LEU A 73 7.40 -19.43 7.48
C LEU A 73 7.66 -18.81 8.86
N SER A 74 7.05 -17.67 9.18
CA SER A 74 7.13 -17.06 10.52
C SER A 74 6.53 -17.96 11.62
N ARG A 75 5.62 -18.86 11.24
CA ARG A 75 4.93 -19.81 12.14
C ARG A 75 5.43 -21.25 12.02
N LYS A 76 6.60 -21.47 11.40
CA LYS A 76 7.15 -22.80 11.10
C LYS A 76 7.13 -23.75 12.31
N ASP A 77 7.51 -23.24 13.47
CA ASP A 77 7.60 -24.05 14.69
C ASP A 77 6.21 -24.41 15.25
N SER A 78 5.29 -23.45 15.28
CA SER A 78 3.91 -23.67 15.72
C SER A 78 3.13 -24.60 14.79
N LEU A 79 3.37 -24.51 13.48
CA LEU A 79 2.79 -25.39 12.47
C LEU A 79 3.53 -26.72 12.35
N LYS A 80 4.71 -26.85 12.97
CA LYS A 80 5.58 -28.03 12.84
C LYS A 80 5.87 -28.34 11.35
N LEU A 81 6.27 -27.32 10.59
CA LEU A 81 6.59 -27.48 9.18
C LEU A 81 7.79 -28.40 9.00
N THR A 82 7.71 -29.32 8.05
CA THR A 82 8.84 -30.16 7.66
C THR A 82 9.88 -29.35 6.87
N SER A 83 11.11 -29.86 6.78
CA SER A 83 12.18 -29.25 5.97
C SER A 83 11.78 -29.11 4.50
N ASP A 84 11.05 -30.08 3.93
CA ASP A 84 10.52 -30.03 2.57
C ASP A 84 9.49 -28.89 2.41
N GLN A 85 8.55 -28.76 3.36
CA GLN A 85 7.57 -27.68 3.36
C GLN A 85 8.24 -26.29 3.45
N ILE A 86 9.23 -26.14 4.32
CA ILE A 86 10.00 -24.90 4.45
C ILE A 86 10.70 -24.57 3.13
N SER A 87 11.36 -25.53 2.50
CA SER A 87 12.03 -25.34 1.22
C SER A 87 11.06 -24.90 0.12
N ARG A 88 9.92 -25.56 -0.01
CA ARG A 88 8.88 -25.23 -0.99
C ARG A 88 8.27 -23.84 -0.73
N LEU A 89 7.95 -23.49 0.51
CA LEU A 89 7.43 -22.18 0.88
C LEU A 89 8.45 -21.07 0.58
N THR A 90 9.74 -21.31 0.84
CA THR A 90 10.81 -20.36 0.50
C THR A 90 10.92 -20.14 -1.02
N ALA A 91 10.80 -21.21 -1.81
CA ALA A 91 10.81 -21.10 -3.25
C ALA A 91 9.63 -20.29 -3.79
N ILE A 92 8.41 -20.51 -3.25
CA ILE A 92 7.21 -19.74 -3.59
C ILE A 92 7.40 -18.27 -3.20
N GLN A 93 7.92 -17.99 -2.00
CA GLN A 93 8.20 -16.63 -1.54
C GLN A 93 9.14 -15.88 -2.48
N ASN A 94 10.25 -16.51 -2.85
CA ASN A 94 11.24 -15.90 -3.75
C ASN A 94 10.64 -15.61 -5.14
N SER A 95 9.84 -16.52 -5.68
CA SER A 95 9.17 -16.34 -6.97
C SER A 95 8.15 -15.18 -6.90
N ALA A 96 7.34 -15.13 -5.85
CA ALA A 96 6.36 -14.08 -5.65
C ALA A 96 7.02 -12.71 -5.47
N LYS A 97 8.12 -12.66 -4.68
CA LYS A 97 8.90 -11.43 -4.50
C LYS A 97 9.46 -10.92 -5.84
N SER A 98 10.04 -11.78 -6.64
CA SER A 98 10.58 -11.41 -7.96
C SER A 98 9.48 -10.85 -8.88
N ALA A 99 8.32 -11.50 -8.92
CA ALA A 99 7.18 -11.02 -9.72
C ALA A 99 6.64 -9.67 -9.21
N HIS A 100 6.57 -9.50 -7.88
CA HIS A 100 6.16 -8.24 -7.26
C HIS A 100 7.14 -7.10 -7.56
N ASP A 101 8.45 -7.35 -7.42
CA ASP A 101 9.49 -6.34 -7.67
C ASP A 101 9.48 -5.89 -9.14
N ALA A 102 9.30 -6.82 -10.08
CA ALA A 102 9.14 -6.50 -11.50
C ALA A 102 7.89 -5.63 -11.75
N ALA A 103 6.76 -6.00 -11.18
CA ALA A 103 5.53 -5.22 -11.29
C ALA A 103 5.66 -3.82 -10.66
N ALA A 104 6.34 -3.71 -9.51
CA ALA A 104 6.60 -2.42 -8.86
C ALA A 104 7.47 -1.49 -9.72
N ALA A 105 8.47 -2.05 -10.42
CA ALA A 105 9.28 -1.29 -11.38
C ALA A 105 8.44 -0.78 -12.56
N ASP A 106 7.55 -1.61 -13.10
CA ASP A 106 6.62 -1.23 -14.18
C ASP A 106 5.69 -0.10 -13.72
N ILE A 107 5.09 -0.22 -12.52
CA ILE A 107 4.22 0.81 -11.92
C ILE A 107 4.97 2.13 -11.84
N LYS A 108 6.18 2.14 -11.27
CA LYS A 108 7.00 3.35 -11.14
C LYS A 108 7.28 3.99 -12.50
N THR A 109 7.63 3.19 -13.50
CA THR A 109 7.91 3.66 -14.87
C THR A 109 6.68 4.34 -15.48
N HIS A 110 5.51 3.70 -15.40
CA HIS A 110 4.30 4.23 -16.02
C HIS A 110 3.72 5.43 -15.26
N LEU A 111 3.75 5.45 -13.93
CA LEU A 111 3.36 6.63 -13.15
C LEU A 111 4.32 7.81 -13.41
N GLY A 112 5.61 7.55 -13.63
CA GLY A 112 6.56 8.55 -14.11
C GLY A 112 6.16 9.12 -15.47
N GLY A 113 5.72 8.26 -16.41
CA GLY A 113 5.21 8.66 -17.72
C GLY A 113 3.94 9.53 -17.63
N VAL A 114 3.00 9.19 -16.73
CA VAL A 114 1.83 10.03 -16.43
C VAL A 114 2.29 11.44 -15.99
N SER A 115 3.19 11.50 -15.01
CA SER A 115 3.70 12.77 -14.49
C SER A 115 4.39 13.60 -15.56
N GLN A 116 5.26 13.00 -16.37
CA GLN A 116 5.97 13.69 -17.45
C GLN A 116 5.02 14.24 -18.52
N THR A 117 4.05 13.42 -18.94
CA THR A 117 3.05 13.83 -19.94
C THR A 117 2.19 14.98 -19.43
N PHE A 118 1.79 14.94 -18.14
CA PHE A 118 0.96 15.98 -17.53
C PHE A 118 1.67 17.33 -17.38
N GLN A 119 3.01 17.34 -17.25
CA GLN A 119 3.81 18.55 -17.10
C GLN A 119 4.02 19.32 -18.41
N THR A 120 3.62 18.81 -19.55
CA THR A 120 3.70 19.52 -20.83
C THR A 120 2.66 20.65 -20.90
N ALA A 121 2.94 21.69 -21.70
CA ALA A 121 2.01 22.82 -21.87
C ALA A 121 0.65 22.40 -22.48
N SER A 122 0.61 21.28 -23.19
CA SER A 122 -0.61 20.69 -23.74
C SER A 122 -0.54 19.17 -23.55
N PRO A 123 -1.03 18.64 -22.40
CA PRO A 123 -0.97 17.22 -22.10
C PRO A 123 -1.73 16.38 -23.13
N ASP A 124 -1.08 15.36 -23.66
CA ASP A 124 -1.71 14.38 -24.54
C ASP A 124 -2.53 13.37 -23.69
N THR A 125 -3.85 13.49 -23.77
CA THR A 125 -4.77 12.62 -23.01
C THR A 125 -4.69 11.15 -23.41
N ASN A 126 -4.31 10.86 -24.68
CA ASN A 126 -4.12 9.47 -25.11
C ASN A 126 -2.86 8.85 -24.48
N ALA A 127 -1.75 9.60 -24.47
CA ALA A 127 -0.52 9.16 -23.80
C ALA A 127 -0.75 8.99 -22.27
N LEU A 128 -1.47 9.92 -21.63
CA LEU A 128 -1.87 9.77 -20.21
C LEU A 128 -2.66 8.48 -19.98
N ARG A 129 -3.65 8.18 -20.81
CA ARG A 129 -4.46 6.96 -20.71
C ARG A 129 -3.60 5.72 -20.86
N ILE A 130 -2.70 5.65 -21.84
CA ILE A 130 -1.81 4.51 -22.06
C ILE A 130 -0.96 4.23 -20.81
N HIS A 131 -0.31 5.25 -20.26
CA HIS A 131 0.50 5.10 -19.05
C HIS A 131 -0.33 4.71 -17.83
N PHE A 132 -1.50 5.31 -17.65
CA PHE A 132 -2.41 4.99 -16.56
C PHE A 132 -2.90 3.53 -16.61
N GLU A 133 -3.38 3.08 -17.76
CA GLU A 133 -3.82 1.68 -17.96
C GLU A 133 -2.68 0.69 -17.72
N ALA A 134 -1.47 1.00 -18.21
CA ALA A 134 -0.31 0.15 -18.00
C ALA A 134 0.12 0.08 -16.52
N ALA A 135 0.05 1.20 -15.78
CA ALA A 135 0.28 1.19 -14.33
C ALA A 135 -0.74 0.31 -13.60
N HIS A 136 -2.02 0.41 -13.95
CA HIS A 136 -3.07 -0.43 -13.37
C HIS A 136 -2.90 -1.92 -13.70
N ALA A 137 -2.51 -2.24 -14.93
CA ALA A 137 -2.19 -3.62 -15.32
C ALA A 137 -1.02 -4.18 -14.50
N ALA A 138 0.01 -3.38 -14.26
CA ALA A 138 1.14 -3.77 -13.42
C ALA A 138 0.73 -3.96 -11.94
N MET A 139 -0.13 -3.10 -11.38
CA MET A 139 -0.72 -3.32 -10.05
C MET A 139 -1.49 -4.63 -9.96
N GLY A 140 -2.29 -4.94 -10.99
CA GLY A 140 -3.00 -6.22 -11.08
C GLY A 140 -2.05 -7.42 -11.06
N LYS A 141 -0.91 -7.34 -11.76
CA LYS A 141 0.14 -8.39 -11.72
C LYS A 141 0.74 -8.56 -10.32
N ALA A 142 1.02 -7.46 -9.61
CA ALA A 142 1.55 -7.51 -8.24
C ALA A 142 0.55 -8.19 -7.28
N HIS A 143 -0.71 -7.82 -7.33
CA HIS A 143 -1.76 -8.43 -6.52
C HIS A 143 -1.95 -9.91 -6.86
N TRP A 144 -1.94 -10.25 -8.15
CA TRP A 144 -2.03 -11.65 -8.58
C TRP A 144 -0.85 -12.49 -8.10
N ALA A 145 0.37 -11.95 -8.13
CA ALA A 145 1.55 -12.65 -7.61
C ALA A 145 1.38 -13.02 -6.14
N MET A 146 0.84 -12.10 -5.33
CA MET A 146 0.57 -12.32 -3.91
C MET A 146 -0.54 -13.37 -3.70
N LEU A 147 -1.67 -13.24 -4.38
CA LEU A 147 -2.80 -14.17 -4.25
C LEU A 147 -2.43 -15.59 -4.70
N SER A 148 -1.73 -15.70 -5.82
CA SER A 148 -1.30 -17.01 -6.33
C SER A 148 -0.25 -17.65 -5.42
N ALA A 149 0.66 -16.87 -4.83
CA ALA A 149 1.62 -17.36 -3.86
C ALA A 149 0.93 -17.87 -2.58
N ALA A 150 -0.08 -17.17 -2.07
CA ALA A 150 -0.85 -17.61 -0.91
C ALA A 150 -1.60 -18.92 -1.20
N ALA A 151 -2.21 -19.06 -2.37
CA ALA A 151 -2.89 -20.29 -2.80
C ALA A 151 -1.91 -21.47 -2.91
N GLN A 152 -0.74 -21.26 -3.55
CA GLN A 152 0.31 -22.27 -3.64
C GLN A 152 0.85 -22.65 -2.27
N ALA A 153 1.10 -21.68 -1.40
CA ALA A 153 1.60 -21.92 -0.05
C ALA A 153 0.58 -22.69 0.80
N ARG A 154 -0.72 -22.39 0.69
CA ARG A 154 -1.78 -23.15 1.35
C ARG A 154 -1.79 -24.62 0.88
N ALA A 155 -1.52 -24.89 -0.40
CA ALA A 155 -1.45 -26.24 -0.96
C ALA A 155 -0.24 -27.06 -0.45
N VAL A 156 0.82 -26.41 0.07
CA VAL A 156 1.97 -27.08 0.71
C VAL A 156 1.59 -27.67 2.07
N LEU A 157 0.57 -27.12 2.75
CA LEU A 157 0.19 -27.51 4.09
C LEU A 157 -0.66 -28.81 4.10
N THR A 158 -0.53 -29.59 5.16
CA THR A 158 -1.47 -30.68 5.48
C THR A 158 -2.83 -30.13 5.92
N ASP A 159 -3.86 -30.98 5.93
CA ASP A 159 -5.19 -30.59 6.41
C ASP A 159 -5.17 -30.08 7.86
N THR A 160 -4.44 -30.75 8.74
CA THR A 160 -4.28 -30.34 10.14
C THR A 160 -3.62 -28.96 10.26
N GLN A 161 -2.60 -28.69 9.44
CA GLN A 161 -1.94 -27.39 9.43
C GLN A 161 -2.86 -26.29 8.89
N ARG A 162 -3.64 -26.58 7.84
CA ARG A 162 -4.65 -25.65 7.30
C ARG A 162 -5.71 -25.31 8.33
N GLN A 163 -6.30 -26.33 8.98
CA GLN A 163 -7.29 -26.12 10.04
C GLN A 163 -6.75 -25.27 11.19
N LYS A 164 -5.47 -25.46 11.56
CA LYS A 164 -4.83 -24.65 12.61
C LYS A 164 -4.66 -23.19 12.18
N MET A 165 -4.35 -22.93 10.92
CA MET A 165 -4.29 -21.59 10.38
C MET A 165 -5.67 -20.94 10.30
N ASP A 166 -6.67 -21.65 9.80
CA ASP A 166 -8.06 -21.16 9.73
C ASP A 166 -8.60 -20.80 11.13
N ALA A 167 -8.36 -21.65 12.14
CA ALA A 167 -8.73 -21.37 13.53
C ALA A 167 -8.02 -20.14 14.10
N TRP A 168 -6.75 -19.93 13.73
CA TRP A 168 -6.00 -18.76 14.16
C TRP A 168 -6.55 -17.46 13.52
N VAL A 169 -6.88 -17.47 12.23
CA VAL A 169 -7.51 -16.32 11.53
C VAL A 169 -8.83 -15.97 12.20
N ASN A 170 -9.72 -16.94 12.39
CA ASN A 170 -11.01 -16.73 13.04
C ASN A 170 -10.87 -16.15 14.46
N ALA A 171 -9.85 -16.59 15.22
CA ALA A 171 -9.61 -16.05 16.55
C ALA A 171 -9.10 -14.60 16.52
N MET A 172 -8.36 -14.19 15.49
CA MET A 172 -7.96 -12.80 15.31
C MET A 172 -9.13 -11.90 14.95
N GLU A 173 -9.96 -12.31 14.00
CA GLU A 173 -11.16 -11.55 13.58
C GLU A 173 -12.12 -11.32 14.76
N GLN A 174 -12.28 -12.33 15.64
CA GLN A 174 -13.11 -12.20 16.84
C GLN A 174 -12.53 -11.19 17.85
N ARG A 175 -11.22 -11.11 18.03
CA ARG A 175 -10.58 -10.15 18.95
C ARG A 175 -10.76 -8.71 18.50
N GLU A 176 -10.53 -8.45 17.20
CA GLU A 176 -10.73 -7.12 16.64
C GLU A 176 -12.19 -6.67 16.72
N GLY A 177 -13.16 -7.60 16.63
CA GLY A 177 -14.59 -7.31 16.80
C GLY A 177 -14.97 -6.88 18.22
N HIS A 178 -14.25 -7.35 19.25
CA HIS A 178 -14.55 -7.04 20.66
C HIS A 178 -13.94 -5.71 21.14
N GLU A 179 -12.80 -5.27 20.58
CA GLU A 179 -12.14 -4.02 20.98
C GLU A 179 -12.92 -2.77 20.54
N HIS A 180 -13.80 -2.88 19.55
CA HIS A 180 -14.61 -1.75 19.07
C HIS A 180 -16.01 -1.63 19.71
N THR A 181 -16.37 -2.56 20.62
CA THR A 181 -17.67 -2.54 21.31
C THR A 181 -17.57 -2.01 22.75
N MET A 182 -16.40 -1.57 23.20
CA MET A 182 -16.18 -0.91 24.48
C MET A 182 -15.93 0.58 24.29
#